data_870d51048944cdff1a6ef53471d2b0db
#
_entry.id   870d51048944cdff1a6ef53471d2b0db
#
_cell.length_a   1.000
_cell.length_b   1.000
_cell.length_c   1.000
_cell.angle_alpha   90.00
_cell.angle_beta   90.00
_cell.angle_gamma   90.00
#
_symmetry.space_group_name_H-M   'P 1'
#
loop_
_entity.id
_entity.type
_entity.pdbx_description
1 polymer ?
#
loop_
_entity_poly.entity_id
_entity_poly.type
_entity_poly.pdbx_seq_one_letter_code
_entity_poly.pdbx_strand_id
1 'polypeptide(L)'
;MQTPPLLSPLTQDLASPELHQKLVNKVRATHLRELFTVAKSETIPHLITLHAIIWMAWDRTEKVHLVIWLVAFVVVHIPIEHWAASHIKRHGIPDHQIVKWTYLSRGIYGSNALFFCYAYSAFALNSGHEDLFFTMIVAIMILLAQVSRADLKTLSTMIVPIFLTVLIVHLNRGSPHDWLLAVIITLAFFASMKLAVQHNKHAFDALYNRFLMEDLARALQAKNEEVMHAKYEVEIASQAKSRFFAAASHDLRQPLHALSLLMGSLQLNIERQKNVHPTLKKMGVALESLETLFVNVLDIAKLESGKSNVEVETVSAPVLFDKLEHEFEPLATSKGLKLKFRTPDLMLQTDGLLLERILRNLISNAIKYTDEGGVLIGCRPLTQTGEVKIQVMDTGIGIASNQLTNIFEDFYQVPVAATERREGVGLGLAIVKRLVDRLGHSINVQSQLNRGSIFTLQLPLSAQTKIEPVDVEEPIKASTFSLADYSILVVDDDQMVVDAIKSLLSDWHAKVVTAISSVELERVLETLSAPPDFIISDFQFEPSFSGADVVQRVRERLSVTVPAAVITGNASLVPPHVSLMERVHVFAKPVNPAKLRALLHFNLLSPENHLETV
;
A
#
# COMPACT_ATOMS: atom_id res chain seq x y z
N MET A 1 -24.14 -3.26 -21.31
CA MET A 1 -22.94 -3.88 -20.74
C MET A 1 -21.94 -2.76 -20.51
N GLN A 2 -21.78 -2.31 -19.28
CA GLN A 2 -20.78 -1.32 -18.92
C GLN A 2 -19.42 -2.03 -18.86
N THR A 3 -18.46 -1.54 -19.61
CA THR A 3 -17.05 -2.00 -19.56
C THR A 3 -16.53 -1.84 -18.13
N PRO A 4 -15.81 -2.81 -17.56
CA PRO A 4 -15.24 -2.68 -16.22
C PRO A 4 -14.30 -1.46 -16.16
N PRO A 5 -14.29 -0.68 -15.08
CA PRO A 5 -13.53 0.57 -14.97
C PRO A 5 -12.01 0.43 -15.06
N LEU A 6 -11.48 -0.79 -15.00
CA LEU A 6 -10.05 -1.09 -15.12
C LEU A 6 -9.49 -1.12 -16.56
N LEU A 7 -10.37 -1.14 -17.59
CA LEU A 7 -9.96 -1.13 -19.01
C LEU A 7 -9.96 0.26 -19.64
N SER A 8 -10.56 1.27 -18.96
CA SER A 8 -10.67 2.62 -19.52
C SER A 8 -9.33 3.35 -19.77
N PRO A 9 -8.31 3.28 -18.90
CA PRO A 9 -7.01 3.92 -19.18
C PRO A 9 -6.24 3.23 -20.31
N LEU A 10 -6.24 1.89 -20.34
CA LEU A 10 -5.56 1.10 -21.38
C LEU A 10 -6.16 1.32 -22.77
N THR A 11 -7.49 1.50 -22.88
CA THR A 11 -8.17 1.78 -24.15
C THR A 11 -7.99 3.24 -24.61
N GLN A 12 -7.80 4.19 -23.69
CA GLN A 12 -7.47 5.58 -24.03
C GLN A 12 -6.04 5.73 -24.57
N ASP A 13 -5.07 5.07 -23.96
CA ASP A 13 -3.68 5.05 -24.44
C ASP A 13 -3.54 4.34 -25.79
N LEU A 14 -4.30 3.27 -26.02
CA LEU A 14 -4.35 2.55 -27.31
C LEU A 14 -5.03 3.36 -28.43
N ALA A 15 -5.90 4.31 -28.10
CA ALA A 15 -6.54 5.22 -29.04
C ALA A 15 -5.73 6.51 -29.25
N SER A 16 -4.55 6.65 -28.65
CA SER A 16 -3.75 7.86 -28.79
C SER A 16 -3.25 8.06 -30.23
N PRO A 17 -3.35 9.28 -30.78
CA PRO A 17 -2.83 9.60 -32.11
C PRO A 17 -1.34 9.28 -32.26
N GLU A 18 -0.58 9.38 -31.19
CA GLU A 18 0.86 9.09 -31.18
C GLU A 18 1.16 7.59 -31.35
N LEU A 19 0.43 6.72 -30.67
CA LEU A 19 0.58 5.28 -30.84
C LEU A 19 0.18 4.85 -32.25
N HIS A 20 -0.93 5.39 -32.75
CA HIS A 20 -1.36 5.13 -34.14
C HIS A 20 -0.25 5.54 -35.13
N GLN A 21 0.31 6.73 -35.02
CA GLN A 21 1.38 7.21 -35.88
C GLN A 21 2.64 6.33 -35.77
N LYS A 22 3.01 5.92 -34.59
CA LYS A 22 4.13 5.00 -34.32
C LYS A 22 3.93 3.64 -35.01
N LEU A 23 2.74 3.05 -34.88
CA LEU A 23 2.38 1.80 -35.55
C LEU A 23 2.40 1.93 -37.07
N VAL A 24 1.82 3.01 -37.62
CA VAL A 24 1.86 3.31 -39.05
C VAL A 24 3.30 3.42 -39.56
N ASN A 25 4.16 4.11 -38.86
CA ASN A 25 5.58 4.21 -39.20
C ASN A 25 6.29 2.86 -39.18
N LYS A 26 6.00 2.03 -38.18
CA LYS A 26 6.55 0.67 -38.02
C LYS A 26 6.12 -0.24 -39.20
N VAL A 27 4.84 -0.15 -39.60
CA VAL A 27 4.31 -0.88 -40.76
C VAL A 27 5.02 -0.42 -42.03
N ARG A 28 5.15 0.90 -42.27
CA ARG A 28 5.85 1.45 -43.45
C ARG A 28 7.32 1.04 -43.50
N ALA A 29 8.02 1.08 -42.36
CA ALA A 29 9.41 0.63 -42.30
C ALA A 29 9.55 -0.87 -42.62
N THR A 30 8.60 -1.68 -42.17
CA THR A 30 8.56 -3.12 -42.45
C THR A 30 8.29 -3.36 -43.93
N HIS A 31 7.32 -2.67 -44.53
CA HIS A 31 7.03 -2.76 -45.96
C HIS A 31 8.25 -2.39 -46.81
N LEU A 32 8.93 -1.27 -46.49
CA LEU A 32 10.15 -0.89 -47.19
C LEU A 32 11.26 -1.94 -47.04
N ARG A 33 11.43 -2.50 -45.86
CA ARG A 33 12.41 -3.57 -45.62
C ARG A 33 12.09 -4.83 -46.47
N GLU A 34 10.84 -5.25 -46.50
CA GLU A 34 10.38 -6.38 -47.30
C GLU A 34 10.56 -6.12 -48.79
N LEU A 35 10.21 -4.91 -49.28
CA LEU A 35 10.41 -4.51 -50.67
C LEU A 35 11.86 -4.70 -51.12
N PHE A 36 12.82 -4.16 -50.35
CA PHE A 36 14.24 -4.28 -50.69
C PHE A 36 14.86 -5.67 -50.37
N THR A 37 14.21 -6.46 -49.52
CA THR A 37 14.66 -7.85 -49.28
C THR A 37 14.28 -8.75 -50.45
N VAL A 38 13.09 -8.56 -51.00
CA VAL A 38 12.62 -9.28 -52.19
C VAL A 38 13.43 -8.85 -53.45
N ALA A 39 13.83 -7.60 -53.55
CA ALA A 39 14.66 -7.10 -54.68
C ALA A 39 15.93 -7.97 -54.89
N LYS A 40 16.48 -8.56 -53.86
CA LYS A 40 17.62 -9.47 -53.96
C LYS A 40 17.27 -10.80 -54.68
N SER A 41 16.01 -11.25 -54.59
CA SER A 41 15.50 -12.45 -55.27
C SER A 41 14.99 -12.16 -56.67
N GLU A 42 14.72 -10.86 -56.99
CA GLU A 42 14.21 -10.41 -58.29
C GLU A 42 15.33 -10.29 -59.34
N THR A 43 16.60 -10.36 -58.97
CA THR A 43 17.73 -10.31 -59.92
C THR A 43 17.59 -11.39 -61.00
N ILE A 44 17.13 -12.61 -60.67
CA ILE A 44 16.95 -13.70 -61.63
C ILE A 44 15.79 -13.41 -62.61
N PRO A 45 14.57 -12.99 -62.15
CA PRO A 45 13.49 -12.58 -63.04
C PRO A 45 13.91 -11.42 -63.97
N HIS A 46 14.64 -10.40 -63.47
CA HIS A 46 15.15 -9.31 -64.29
C HIS A 46 16.11 -9.82 -65.38
N LEU A 47 17.02 -10.72 -65.06
CA LEU A 47 17.94 -11.31 -66.01
C LEU A 47 17.19 -12.15 -67.08
N ILE A 48 16.15 -12.88 -66.71
CA ILE A 48 15.31 -13.62 -67.64
C ILE A 48 14.57 -12.66 -68.58
N THR A 49 13.95 -11.62 -68.01
CA THR A 49 13.26 -10.61 -68.83
C THR A 49 14.20 -9.89 -69.79
N LEU A 50 15.38 -9.53 -69.30
CA LEU A 50 16.43 -8.91 -70.06
C LEU A 50 16.89 -9.81 -71.24
N HIS A 51 17.08 -11.11 -70.96
CA HIS A 51 17.45 -12.09 -71.97
C HIS A 51 16.37 -12.26 -73.02
N ALA A 52 15.10 -12.30 -72.61
CA ALA A 52 13.98 -12.35 -73.52
C ALA A 52 13.90 -11.11 -74.44
N ILE A 53 14.13 -9.91 -73.88
CA ILE A 53 14.16 -8.65 -74.70
C ILE A 53 15.32 -8.69 -75.68
N ILE A 54 16.51 -9.10 -75.26
CA ILE A 54 17.68 -9.22 -76.14
C ILE A 54 17.40 -10.24 -77.26
N TRP A 55 16.87 -11.41 -76.95
CA TRP A 55 16.57 -12.48 -77.88
C TRP A 55 15.55 -11.99 -78.96
N MET A 56 14.48 -11.32 -78.53
CA MET A 56 13.45 -10.79 -79.44
C MET A 56 13.90 -9.67 -80.32
N ALA A 57 14.83 -8.85 -79.83
CA ALA A 57 15.32 -7.66 -80.55
C ALA A 57 16.56 -7.93 -81.44
N TRP A 58 17.23 -9.07 -81.32
CA TRP A 58 18.58 -9.34 -81.78
C TRP A 58 18.71 -9.25 -83.32
N ASP A 59 17.75 -9.71 -84.05
CA ASP A 59 17.89 -9.85 -85.56
C ASP A 59 17.47 -8.59 -86.29
N ARG A 60 16.72 -7.67 -85.69
CA ARG A 60 16.11 -6.55 -86.41
C ARG A 60 16.46 -5.16 -85.88
N THR A 61 17.30 -5.11 -84.84
CA THR A 61 17.67 -3.84 -84.16
C THR A 61 19.16 -3.61 -84.35
N GLU A 62 19.54 -2.31 -84.40
CA GLU A 62 20.97 -1.95 -84.33
C GLU A 62 21.59 -2.42 -83.04
N LYS A 63 22.50 -3.39 -83.13
CA LYS A 63 23.14 -4.04 -81.99
C LYS A 63 23.81 -3.08 -81.03
N VAL A 64 24.29 -1.96 -81.50
CA VAL A 64 24.91 -0.90 -80.71
C VAL A 64 23.91 -0.30 -79.68
N HIS A 65 22.69 0.04 -80.14
CA HIS A 65 21.66 0.58 -79.21
C HIS A 65 21.19 -0.42 -78.22
N LEU A 66 21.05 -1.69 -78.56
CA LEU A 66 20.69 -2.78 -77.66
C LEU A 66 21.78 -2.98 -76.61
N VAL A 67 23.06 -2.96 -77.01
CA VAL A 67 24.20 -3.11 -76.07
C VAL A 67 24.30 -1.90 -75.14
N ILE A 68 24.14 -0.67 -75.63
CA ILE A 68 24.15 0.55 -74.81
C ILE A 68 23.03 0.49 -73.74
N TRP A 69 21.84 0.13 -74.17
CA TRP A 69 20.70 -0.01 -73.25
C TRP A 69 20.95 -1.09 -72.16
N LEU A 70 21.46 -2.23 -72.59
CA LEU A 70 21.80 -3.33 -71.68
C LEU A 70 22.87 -2.91 -70.65
N VAL A 71 23.95 -2.30 -71.14
CA VAL A 71 25.03 -1.82 -70.27
C VAL A 71 24.50 -0.77 -69.29
N ALA A 72 23.68 0.17 -69.73
CA ALA A 72 23.09 1.18 -68.88
C ALA A 72 22.20 0.54 -67.79
N PHE A 73 21.37 -0.45 -68.13
CA PHE A 73 20.53 -1.16 -67.18
C PHE A 73 21.36 -1.93 -66.12
N VAL A 74 22.33 -2.70 -66.57
CA VAL A 74 23.17 -3.54 -65.68
C VAL A 74 24.10 -2.68 -64.81
N VAL A 75 24.71 -1.63 -65.37
CA VAL A 75 25.70 -0.81 -64.66
C VAL A 75 25.04 0.21 -63.73
N VAL A 76 23.88 0.73 -64.07
CA VAL A 76 23.22 1.79 -63.26
C VAL A 76 22.17 1.21 -62.32
N HIS A 77 21.24 0.42 -62.85
CA HIS A 77 20.06 0.01 -62.10
C HIS A 77 20.36 -1.09 -61.05
N ILE A 78 21.01 -2.18 -61.42
CA ILE A 78 21.30 -3.31 -60.52
C ILE A 78 22.16 -2.89 -59.32
N PRO A 79 23.25 -2.10 -59.47
CA PRO A 79 24.06 -1.68 -58.33
C PRO A 79 23.31 -0.79 -57.33
N ILE A 80 22.47 0.13 -57.81
CA ILE A 80 21.69 1.04 -56.96
C ILE A 80 20.70 0.23 -56.12
N GLU A 81 19.99 -0.71 -56.75
CA GLU A 81 19.02 -1.58 -56.06
C GLU A 81 19.71 -2.47 -55.02
N HIS A 82 20.83 -3.09 -55.41
CA HIS A 82 21.62 -3.94 -54.50
C HIS A 82 22.24 -3.16 -53.31
N TRP A 83 22.71 -1.94 -53.57
CA TRP A 83 23.20 -1.04 -52.53
C TRP A 83 22.10 -0.68 -51.54
N ALA A 84 20.92 -0.28 -52.01
CA ALA A 84 19.79 0.06 -51.17
C ALA A 84 19.33 -1.12 -50.31
N ALA A 85 19.19 -2.33 -50.90
CA ALA A 85 18.87 -3.53 -50.20
C ALA A 85 19.89 -3.91 -49.11
N SER A 86 21.20 -3.80 -49.46
CA SER A 86 22.29 -4.09 -48.50
C SER A 86 22.35 -3.09 -47.35
N HIS A 87 22.13 -1.81 -47.64
CA HIS A 87 22.12 -0.75 -46.64
C HIS A 87 20.97 -0.97 -45.63
N ILE A 88 19.76 -1.21 -46.09
CA ILE A 88 18.58 -1.47 -45.25
C ILE A 88 18.76 -2.73 -44.40
N LYS A 89 19.36 -3.79 -44.96
CA LYS A 89 19.62 -5.02 -44.25
C LYS A 89 20.61 -4.82 -43.08
N ARG A 90 21.64 -3.98 -43.27
CA ARG A 90 22.70 -3.76 -42.26
C ARG A 90 22.30 -2.77 -41.18
N HIS A 91 21.63 -1.67 -41.55
CA HIS A 91 21.40 -0.55 -40.65
C HIS A 91 19.92 -0.34 -40.26
N GLY A 92 19.00 -1.07 -40.92
CA GLY A 92 17.56 -0.83 -40.77
C GLY A 92 17.10 0.47 -41.39
N ILE A 93 15.86 0.87 -41.10
CA ILE A 93 15.30 2.17 -41.51
C ILE A 93 14.86 2.89 -40.25
N PRO A 94 15.57 3.96 -39.82
CA PRO A 94 15.14 4.82 -38.73
C PRO A 94 13.84 5.55 -39.08
N ASP A 95 12.96 5.77 -38.08
CA ASP A 95 11.64 6.37 -38.29
C ASP A 95 11.70 7.72 -39.00
N HIS A 96 12.68 8.56 -38.68
CA HIS A 96 12.85 9.88 -39.34
C HIS A 96 13.32 9.78 -40.78
N GLN A 97 13.77 8.63 -41.25
CA GLN A 97 14.24 8.42 -42.64
C GLN A 97 13.24 7.65 -43.51
N ILE A 98 12.12 7.17 -42.96
CA ILE A 98 11.12 6.39 -43.70
C ILE A 98 10.66 7.13 -44.97
N VAL A 99 10.40 8.43 -44.85
CA VAL A 99 9.96 9.26 -45.98
C VAL A 99 11.04 9.34 -47.08
N LYS A 100 12.31 9.53 -46.70
CA LYS A 100 13.44 9.57 -47.66
C LYS A 100 13.59 8.24 -48.40
N TRP A 101 13.52 7.12 -47.70
CA TRP A 101 13.60 5.79 -48.31
C TRP A 101 12.40 5.46 -49.20
N THR A 102 11.21 5.97 -48.85
CA THR A 102 10.02 5.86 -49.71
C THR A 102 10.22 6.60 -51.02
N TYR A 103 10.76 7.82 -51.01
CA TYR A 103 11.08 8.55 -52.26
C TYR A 103 12.20 7.88 -53.05
N LEU A 104 13.21 7.36 -52.40
CA LEU A 104 14.29 6.63 -53.07
C LEU A 104 13.76 5.37 -53.77
N SER A 105 12.88 4.60 -53.12
CA SER A 105 12.26 3.43 -53.75
C SER A 105 11.44 3.81 -54.97
N ARG A 106 10.65 4.89 -54.91
CA ARG A 106 9.91 5.40 -56.07
C ARG A 106 10.82 5.81 -57.24
N GLY A 107 11.95 6.45 -56.94
CA GLY A 107 12.97 6.79 -57.92
C GLY A 107 13.55 5.56 -58.60
N ILE A 108 13.91 4.54 -57.85
CA ILE A 108 14.44 3.29 -58.37
C ILE A 108 13.43 2.58 -59.28
N TYR A 109 12.20 2.36 -58.79
CA TYR A 109 11.16 1.69 -59.58
C TYR A 109 10.66 2.51 -60.74
N GLY A 110 10.61 3.84 -60.64
CA GLY A 110 10.31 4.74 -61.75
C GLY A 110 11.38 4.70 -62.84
N SER A 111 12.67 4.66 -62.49
CA SER A 111 13.77 4.51 -63.46
C SER A 111 13.68 3.15 -64.18
N ASN A 112 13.37 2.08 -63.45
CA ASN A 112 13.15 0.77 -64.05
C ASN A 112 12.02 0.78 -65.09
N ALA A 113 10.90 1.45 -64.79
CA ALA A 113 9.81 1.61 -65.73
C ALA A 113 10.25 2.33 -67.02
N LEU A 114 11.09 3.38 -66.91
CA LEU A 114 11.60 4.09 -68.11
C LEU A 114 12.49 3.19 -68.99
N PHE A 115 13.30 2.34 -68.41
CA PHE A 115 14.05 1.35 -69.20
C PHE A 115 13.15 0.40 -69.97
N PHE A 116 12.08 -0.09 -69.36
CA PHE A 116 11.08 -0.92 -70.05
C PHE A 116 10.29 -0.16 -71.10
N CYS A 117 9.91 1.10 -70.90
CA CYS A 117 9.25 1.97 -71.87
C CYS A 117 10.13 2.15 -73.09
N TYR A 118 11.41 2.45 -72.91
CA TYR A 118 12.35 2.57 -73.96
C TYR A 118 12.52 1.24 -74.75
N ALA A 119 12.69 0.13 -74.08
CA ALA A 119 12.82 -1.17 -74.71
C ALA A 119 11.60 -1.50 -75.58
N TYR A 120 10.40 -1.23 -75.05
CA TYR A 120 9.17 -1.45 -75.82
C TYR A 120 9.09 -0.56 -77.07
N SER A 121 9.30 0.71 -76.92
CA SER A 121 9.19 1.69 -78.07
C SER A 121 10.30 1.53 -79.09
N ALA A 122 11.54 1.23 -78.69
CA ALA A 122 12.67 1.15 -79.56
C ALA A 122 12.90 -0.23 -80.23
N PHE A 123 12.63 -1.29 -79.46
CA PHE A 123 12.98 -2.66 -79.85
C PHE A 123 11.77 -3.53 -80.22
N ALA A 124 10.67 -3.46 -79.50
CA ALA A 124 9.51 -4.29 -79.71
C ALA A 124 8.86 -4.01 -81.08
N LEU A 125 8.69 -2.71 -81.40
CA LEU A 125 7.98 -2.27 -82.57
C LEU A 125 8.62 -2.68 -83.91
N ASN A 126 9.93 -2.93 -83.90
CA ASN A 126 10.69 -3.27 -85.14
C ASN A 126 11.12 -4.76 -85.17
N SER A 127 10.76 -5.54 -84.08
CA SER A 127 11.26 -6.90 -83.92
C SER A 127 10.46 -7.96 -84.73
N GLY A 128 9.20 -7.68 -85.07
CA GLY A 128 8.26 -8.70 -85.57
C GLY A 128 7.69 -9.61 -84.52
N HIS A 129 8.01 -9.36 -83.20
CA HIS A 129 7.52 -10.11 -82.09
C HIS A 129 6.67 -9.24 -81.16
N GLU A 130 5.94 -8.31 -81.69
CA GLU A 130 5.21 -7.27 -80.96
C GLU A 130 4.18 -7.86 -79.98
N ASP A 131 3.42 -8.87 -80.42
CA ASP A 131 2.40 -9.51 -79.59
C ASP A 131 3.01 -10.27 -78.43
N LEU A 132 4.20 -10.80 -78.60
CA LEU A 132 4.91 -11.50 -77.55
C LEU A 132 5.43 -10.49 -76.51
N PHE A 133 6.00 -9.39 -76.92
CA PHE A 133 6.37 -8.28 -76.03
C PHE A 133 5.17 -7.72 -75.30
N PHE A 134 4.05 -7.50 -76.01
CA PHE A 134 2.80 -7.06 -75.39
C PHE A 134 2.32 -8.02 -74.31
N THR A 135 2.25 -9.33 -74.61
CA THR A 135 1.83 -10.35 -73.65
C THR A 135 2.74 -10.42 -72.46
N MET A 136 4.05 -10.30 -72.66
CA MET A 136 5.04 -10.28 -71.57
C MET A 136 4.84 -9.04 -70.66
N ILE A 137 4.60 -7.87 -71.19
CA ILE A 137 4.37 -6.64 -70.40
C ILE A 137 3.07 -6.75 -69.57
N VAL A 138 1.99 -7.26 -70.16
CA VAL A 138 0.73 -7.49 -69.46
C VAL A 138 0.94 -8.49 -68.30
N ALA A 139 1.65 -9.58 -68.57
CA ALA A 139 1.97 -10.56 -67.54
C ALA A 139 2.81 -9.98 -66.41
N ILE A 140 3.83 -9.16 -66.74
CA ILE A 140 4.66 -8.46 -65.77
C ILE A 140 3.83 -7.47 -64.92
N MET A 141 2.94 -6.70 -65.53
CA MET A 141 2.06 -5.77 -64.80
C MET A 141 1.17 -6.49 -63.79
N ILE A 142 0.57 -7.64 -64.20
CA ILE A 142 -0.28 -8.45 -63.30
C ILE A 142 0.57 -9.04 -62.16
N LEU A 143 1.73 -9.60 -62.48
CA LEU A 143 2.63 -10.23 -61.50
C LEU A 143 3.13 -9.19 -60.48
N LEU A 144 3.54 -8.01 -60.93
CA LEU A 144 3.97 -6.93 -60.05
C LEU A 144 2.86 -6.47 -59.12
N ALA A 145 1.62 -6.41 -59.59
CA ALA A 145 0.47 -6.06 -58.78
C ALA A 145 0.17 -7.09 -57.69
N GLN A 146 0.47 -8.37 -57.95
CA GLN A 146 0.26 -9.45 -56.99
C GLN A 146 1.41 -9.61 -55.98
N VAL A 147 2.65 -9.47 -56.44
CA VAL A 147 3.84 -9.76 -55.62
C VAL A 147 4.34 -8.53 -54.89
N SER A 148 4.11 -7.35 -55.43
CA SER A 148 4.62 -6.12 -54.83
C SER A 148 3.95 -5.78 -53.52
N ARG A 149 4.74 -5.77 -52.46
CA ARG A 149 4.38 -5.24 -51.14
C ARG A 149 4.69 -3.76 -50.98
N ALA A 150 5.01 -3.08 -52.08
CA ALA A 150 5.24 -1.66 -52.11
C ALA A 150 3.97 -0.85 -51.82
N ASP A 151 4.13 0.37 -51.33
CA ASP A 151 3.00 1.28 -51.25
C ASP A 151 2.43 1.57 -52.66
N LEU A 152 1.13 1.83 -52.73
CA LEU A 152 0.43 2.03 -54.00
C LEU A 152 1.09 3.11 -54.87
N LYS A 153 1.65 4.18 -54.28
CA LYS A 153 2.34 5.25 -54.98
C LYS A 153 3.65 4.76 -55.62
N THR A 154 4.41 3.93 -54.93
CA THR A 154 5.64 3.34 -55.47
C THR A 154 5.32 2.40 -56.62
N LEU A 155 4.30 1.56 -56.50
CA LEU A 155 3.87 0.67 -57.56
C LEU A 155 3.35 1.46 -58.78
N SER A 156 2.60 2.54 -58.58
CA SER A 156 2.11 3.38 -59.67
C SER A 156 3.24 4.05 -60.45
N THR A 157 4.36 4.40 -59.83
CA THR A 157 5.53 4.98 -60.55
C THR A 157 6.14 4.00 -61.55
N MET A 158 5.90 2.71 -61.36
CA MET A 158 6.36 1.67 -62.30
C MET A 158 5.30 1.33 -63.35
N ILE A 159 4.07 1.04 -62.95
CA ILE A 159 3.01 0.52 -63.82
C ILE A 159 2.45 1.59 -64.78
N VAL A 160 2.27 2.83 -64.30
CA VAL A 160 1.65 3.91 -65.10
C VAL A 160 2.47 4.28 -66.34
N PRO A 161 3.80 4.54 -66.27
CA PRO A 161 4.60 4.85 -67.44
C PRO A 161 4.57 3.71 -68.48
N ILE A 162 4.68 2.44 -68.04
CA ILE A 162 4.64 1.29 -68.96
C ILE A 162 3.28 1.21 -69.65
N PHE A 163 2.18 1.32 -68.92
CA PHE A 163 0.83 1.34 -69.44
C PHE A 163 0.65 2.46 -70.48
N LEU A 164 1.03 3.69 -70.16
CA LEU A 164 0.89 4.84 -71.08
C LEU A 164 1.71 4.64 -72.34
N THR A 165 2.95 4.16 -72.23
CA THR A 165 3.81 3.93 -73.43
C THR A 165 3.18 2.89 -74.34
N VAL A 166 2.75 1.75 -73.82
CA VAL A 166 2.12 0.71 -74.67
C VAL A 166 0.82 1.21 -75.26
N LEU A 167 -0.01 1.89 -74.47
CA LEU A 167 -1.28 2.45 -74.97
C LEU A 167 -1.09 3.47 -76.10
N ILE A 168 -0.18 4.46 -75.95
CA ILE A 168 0.10 5.49 -76.93
C ILE A 168 0.62 4.87 -78.23
N VAL A 169 1.50 3.89 -78.12
CA VAL A 169 2.05 3.22 -79.30
C VAL A 169 0.95 2.54 -80.13
N HIS A 170 0.09 1.75 -79.51
CA HIS A 170 -0.99 1.05 -80.21
C HIS A 170 -2.08 2.02 -80.74
N LEU A 171 -2.41 3.06 -80.00
CA LEU A 171 -3.35 4.10 -80.50
C LEU A 171 -2.84 4.84 -81.76
N ASN A 172 -1.53 5.13 -81.77
CA ASN A 172 -0.92 5.84 -82.91
C ASN A 172 -0.82 4.98 -84.17
N ARG A 173 -0.77 3.66 -84.06
CA ARG A 173 -0.72 2.74 -85.21
C ARG A 173 -2.07 2.60 -85.94
N GLY A 174 -3.17 2.63 -85.17
CA GLY A 174 -4.52 2.76 -85.71
C GLY A 174 -5.08 1.52 -86.45
N SER A 175 -4.40 0.34 -86.42
CA SER A 175 -4.95 -0.86 -87.01
C SER A 175 -6.04 -1.48 -86.11
N PRO A 176 -7.01 -2.28 -86.64
CA PRO A 176 -8.01 -2.95 -85.83
C PRO A 176 -7.39 -3.86 -84.74
N HIS A 177 -6.25 -4.45 -85.08
CA HIS A 177 -5.49 -5.30 -84.09
C HIS A 177 -4.90 -4.44 -82.98
N ASP A 178 -4.31 -3.31 -83.30
CA ASP A 178 -3.76 -2.37 -82.28
C ASP A 178 -4.85 -1.80 -81.35
N TRP A 179 -6.03 -1.49 -81.88
CA TRP A 179 -7.17 -1.07 -81.08
C TRP A 179 -7.59 -2.15 -80.04
N LEU A 180 -7.61 -3.43 -80.53
CA LEU A 180 -7.89 -4.54 -79.58
C LEU A 180 -6.85 -4.66 -78.49
N LEU A 181 -5.56 -4.54 -78.79
CA LEU A 181 -4.47 -4.53 -77.83
C LEU A 181 -4.55 -3.36 -76.85
N ALA A 182 -4.91 -2.17 -77.35
CA ALA A 182 -5.13 -0.99 -76.49
C ALA A 182 -6.27 -1.20 -75.48
N VAL A 183 -7.33 -1.87 -75.84
CA VAL A 183 -8.41 -2.23 -74.96
C VAL A 183 -7.93 -3.26 -73.91
N ILE A 184 -7.21 -4.33 -74.31
CA ILE A 184 -6.68 -5.35 -73.40
C ILE A 184 -5.73 -4.74 -72.39
N ILE A 185 -4.78 -3.89 -72.79
CA ILE A 185 -3.84 -3.28 -71.84
C ILE A 185 -4.56 -2.36 -70.83
N THR A 186 -5.60 -1.66 -71.33
CA THR A 186 -6.41 -0.82 -70.44
C THR A 186 -7.15 -1.63 -69.39
N LEU A 187 -7.79 -2.71 -69.79
CA LEU A 187 -8.45 -3.63 -68.85
C LEU A 187 -7.46 -4.27 -67.87
N ALA A 188 -6.30 -4.72 -68.37
CA ALA A 188 -5.23 -5.28 -67.56
C ALA A 188 -4.68 -4.29 -66.52
N PHE A 189 -4.52 -3.00 -66.95
CA PHE A 189 -4.08 -1.94 -66.04
C PHE A 189 -5.05 -1.74 -64.86
N PHE A 190 -6.35 -1.58 -65.19
CA PHE A 190 -7.34 -1.38 -64.10
C PHE A 190 -7.49 -2.60 -63.20
N ALA A 191 -7.44 -3.82 -63.76
CA ALA A 191 -7.46 -5.04 -63.00
C ALA A 191 -6.24 -5.16 -62.08
N SER A 192 -5.05 -4.90 -62.59
CA SER A 192 -3.80 -4.89 -61.81
C SER A 192 -3.82 -3.85 -60.72
N MET A 193 -4.30 -2.63 -61.00
CA MET A 193 -4.39 -1.55 -60.01
C MET A 193 -5.39 -1.89 -58.89
N LYS A 194 -6.56 -2.45 -59.26
CA LYS A 194 -7.55 -2.90 -58.29
C LYS A 194 -6.98 -3.98 -57.36
N LEU A 195 -6.29 -4.96 -57.93
CA LEU A 195 -5.67 -6.05 -57.19
C LEU A 195 -4.58 -5.52 -56.26
N ALA A 196 -3.74 -4.59 -56.74
CA ALA A 196 -2.69 -3.95 -55.96
C ALA A 196 -3.24 -3.18 -54.74
N VAL A 197 -4.33 -2.43 -54.92
CA VAL A 197 -5.01 -1.73 -53.82
C VAL A 197 -5.49 -2.70 -52.77
N GLN A 198 -6.13 -3.80 -53.17
CA GLN A 198 -6.61 -4.82 -52.21
C GLN A 198 -5.45 -5.49 -51.46
N HIS A 199 -4.42 -5.94 -52.17
CA HIS A 199 -3.26 -6.59 -51.55
C HIS A 199 -2.53 -5.66 -50.58
N ASN A 200 -2.31 -4.40 -50.98
CA ASN A 200 -1.64 -3.42 -50.12
C ASN A 200 -2.45 -3.17 -48.84
N LYS A 201 -3.78 -3.01 -48.97
CA LYS A 201 -4.66 -2.83 -47.79
C LYS A 201 -4.58 -4.05 -46.86
N HIS A 202 -4.74 -5.25 -47.38
CA HIS A 202 -4.68 -6.46 -46.54
C HIS A 202 -3.33 -6.65 -45.88
N ALA A 203 -2.23 -6.40 -46.61
CA ALA A 203 -0.89 -6.50 -46.01
C ALA A 203 -0.68 -5.44 -44.91
N PHE A 204 -1.16 -4.21 -45.15
CA PHE A 204 -1.10 -3.16 -44.15
C PHE A 204 -1.90 -3.51 -42.90
N ASP A 205 -3.15 -3.91 -43.06
CA ASP A 205 -4.04 -4.27 -41.94
C ASP A 205 -3.50 -5.46 -41.14
N ALA A 206 -2.95 -6.47 -41.82
CA ALA A 206 -2.34 -7.63 -41.17
C ALA A 206 -1.13 -7.23 -40.29
N LEU A 207 -0.21 -6.43 -40.81
CA LEU A 207 0.96 -5.95 -40.07
C LEU A 207 0.57 -5.00 -38.94
N TYR A 208 -0.37 -4.10 -39.18
CA TYR A 208 -0.88 -3.17 -38.19
C TYR A 208 -1.49 -3.91 -36.99
N ASN A 209 -2.39 -4.87 -37.28
CA ASN A 209 -3.03 -5.66 -36.25
C ASN A 209 -2.02 -6.54 -35.47
N ARG A 210 -1.03 -7.09 -36.17
CA ARG A 210 0.03 -7.85 -35.51
C ARG A 210 0.80 -6.99 -34.48
N PHE A 211 1.27 -5.81 -34.90
CA PHE A 211 2.02 -4.95 -34.00
C PHE A 211 1.15 -4.40 -32.86
N LEU A 212 -0.11 -4.10 -33.12
CA LEU A 212 -1.07 -3.71 -32.10
C LEU A 212 -1.27 -4.81 -31.05
N MET A 213 -1.41 -6.07 -31.49
CA MET A 213 -1.55 -7.21 -30.58
C MET A 213 -0.28 -7.48 -29.78
N GLU A 214 0.91 -7.32 -30.38
CA GLU A 214 2.19 -7.45 -29.66
C GLU A 214 2.31 -6.37 -28.56
N ASP A 215 1.96 -5.12 -28.83
CA ASP A 215 2.04 -4.03 -27.84
C ASP A 215 0.96 -4.17 -26.76
N LEU A 216 -0.26 -4.60 -27.12
CA LEU A 216 -1.33 -4.92 -26.17
C LEU A 216 -0.95 -6.09 -25.23
N ALA A 217 -0.36 -7.13 -25.78
CA ALA A 217 0.10 -8.28 -24.97
C ALA A 217 1.15 -7.88 -23.94
N ARG A 218 2.10 -7.01 -24.34
CA ARG A 218 3.12 -6.48 -23.40
C ARG A 218 2.50 -5.63 -22.29
N ALA A 219 1.57 -4.73 -22.66
CA ALA A 219 0.88 -3.88 -21.68
C ALA A 219 0.05 -4.71 -20.69
N LEU A 220 -0.64 -5.74 -21.19
CA LEU A 220 -1.42 -6.66 -20.37
C LEU A 220 -0.54 -7.48 -19.41
N GLN A 221 0.61 -7.95 -19.90
CA GLN A 221 1.56 -8.69 -19.07
C GLN A 221 2.10 -7.82 -17.93
N ALA A 222 2.54 -6.59 -18.22
CA ALA A 222 3.03 -5.66 -17.21
C ALA A 222 1.95 -5.36 -16.14
N LYS A 223 0.70 -5.16 -16.59
CA LYS A 223 -0.41 -4.91 -15.65
C LYS A 223 -0.75 -6.15 -14.80
N ASN A 224 -0.62 -7.34 -15.37
CA ASN A 224 -0.86 -8.59 -14.64
C ASN A 224 0.22 -8.82 -13.57
N GLU A 225 1.49 -8.51 -13.85
CA GLU A 225 2.58 -8.56 -12.88
C GLU A 225 2.33 -7.59 -11.72
N GLU A 226 1.90 -6.35 -11.99
CA GLU A 226 1.54 -5.37 -10.96
C GLU A 226 0.39 -5.87 -10.06
N VAL A 227 -0.68 -6.43 -10.66
CA VAL A 227 -1.82 -6.97 -9.91
C VAL A 227 -1.42 -8.18 -9.07
N MET A 228 -0.56 -9.06 -9.59
CA MET A 228 -0.07 -10.23 -8.84
C MET A 228 0.78 -9.81 -7.64
N HIS A 229 1.62 -8.78 -7.79
CA HIS A 229 2.41 -8.24 -6.69
C HIS A 229 1.50 -7.65 -5.60
N ALA A 230 0.55 -6.80 -5.97
CA ALA A 230 -0.40 -6.22 -5.02
C ALA A 230 -1.24 -7.30 -4.30
N LYS A 231 -1.68 -8.35 -5.04
CA LYS A 231 -2.40 -9.49 -4.45
C LYS A 231 -1.55 -10.23 -3.43
N TYR A 232 -0.28 -10.46 -3.72
CA TYR A 232 0.65 -11.14 -2.82
C TYR A 232 0.85 -10.35 -1.52
N GLU A 233 0.99 -9.02 -1.60
CA GLU A 233 1.09 -8.15 -0.41
C GLU A 233 -0.17 -8.22 0.46
N VAL A 234 -1.36 -8.15 -0.16
CA VAL A 234 -2.64 -8.28 0.56
C VAL A 234 -2.78 -9.65 1.22
N GLU A 235 -2.31 -10.71 0.57
CA GLU A 235 -2.37 -12.07 1.11
C GLU A 235 -1.47 -12.25 2.34
N ILE A 236 -0.23 -11.70 2.29
CA ILE A 236 0.68 -11.69 3.44
C ILE A 236 0.06 -10.93 4.62
N ALA A 237 -0.48 -9.72 4.37
CA ALA A 237 -1.13 -8.93 5.40
C ALA A 237 -2.35 -9.64 6.01
N SER A 238 -3.16 -10.29 5.18
CA SER A 238 -4.33 -11.08 5.63
C SER A 238 -3.93 -12.29 6.49
N GLN A 239 -2.88 -13.00 6.09
CA GLN A 239 -2.36 -14.14 6.87
C GLN A 239 -1.76 -13.69 8.20
N ALA A 240 -1.02 -12.57 8.23
CA ALA A 240 -0.50 -11.99 9.46
C ALA A 240 -1.63 -11.61 10.42
N LYS A 241 -2.69 -10.96 9.90
CA LYS A 241 -3.89 -10.61 10.66
C LYS A 241 -4.61 -11.84 11.22
N SER A 242 -4.74 -12.91 10.44
CA SER A 242 -5.38 -14.16 10.90
C SER A 242 -4.57 -14.84 12.01
N ARG A 243 -3.24 -14.87 11.90
CA ARG A 243 -2.35 -15.39 12.95
C ARG A 243 -2.46 -14.55 14.22
N PHE A 244 -2.53 -13.23 14.09
CA PHE A 244 -2.75 -12.30 15.21
C PHE A 244 -4.00 -12.66 16.00
N PHE A 245 -5.17 -12.79 15.32
CA PHE A 245 -6.41 -13.13 16.02
C PHE A 245 -6.40 -14.52 16.64
N ALA A 246 -5.77 -15.50 15.99
CA ALA A 246 -5.65 -16.85 16.55
C ALA A 246 -4.79 -16.87 17.83
N ALA A 247 -3.64 -16.20 17.84
CA ALA A 247 -2.76 -16.11 18.99
C ALA A 247 -3.41 -15.32 20.13
N ALA A 248 -3.99 -14.15 19.86
CA ALA A 248 -4.70 -13.36 20.87
C ALA A 248 -5.86 -14.14 21.51
N SER A 249 -6.63 -14.89 20.71
CA SER A 249 -7.74 -15.71 21.22
C SER A 249 -7.24 -16.86 22.10
N HIS A 250 -6.11 -17.47 21.74
CA HIS A 250 -5.50 -18.52 22.57
C HIS A 250 -5.05 -17.96 23.91
N ASP A 251 -4.38 -16.83 23.90
CA ASP A 251 -3.77 -16.24 25.09
C ASP A 251 -4.82 -15.60 26.03
N LEU A 252 -5.95 -15.12 25.48
CA LEU A 252 -7.12 -14.72 26.28
C LEU A 252 -7.80 -15.93 26.93
N ARG A 253 -7.84 -17.08 26.25
CA ARG A 253 -8.49 -18.28 26.77
C ARG A 253 -7.75 -18.86 27.97
N GLN A 254 -6.42 -18.75 28.04
CA GLN A 254 -5.62 -19.34 29.15
C GLN A 254 -5.93 -18.73 30.51
N PRO A 255 -5.86 -17.40 30.74
CA PRO A 255 -6.20 -16.82 32.05
C PRO A 255 -7.69 -16.98 32.38
N LEU A 256 -8.57 -16.94 31.38
CA LEU A 256 -10.00 -17.21 31.58
C LEU A 256 -10.24 -18.65 32.08
N HIS A 257 -9.55 -19.63 31.50
CA HIS A 257 -9.63 -21.02 31.96
C HIS A 257 -9.06 -21.19 33.38
N ALA A 258 -7.93 -20.52 33.66
CA ALA A 258 -7.36 -20.51 34.99
C ALA A 258 -8.32 -19.91 36.05
N LEU A 259 -8.97 -18.79 35.73
CA LEU A 259 -9.98 -18.17 36.58
C LEU A 259 -11.15 -19.10 36.83
N SER A 260 -11.67 -19.80 35.81
CA SER A 260 -12.76 -20.78 35.99
C SER A 260 -12.39 -21.92 36.92
N LEU A 261 -11.18 -22.47 36.80
CA LEU A 261 -10.69 -23.51 37.67
C LEU A 261 -10.46 -23.02 39.11
N LEU A 262 -9.91 -21.80 39.25
CA LEU A 262 -9.69 -21.19 40.58
C LEU A 262 -11.01 -20.85 41.25
N MET A 263 -12.04 -20.47 40.51
CA MET A 263 -13.40 -20.23 41.06
C MET A 263 -14.00 -21.50 41.61
N GLY A 264 -13.90 -22.63 40.89
CA GLY A 264 -14.32 -23.93 41.41
C GLY A 264 -13.52 -24.36 42.65
N SER A 265 -12.18 -24.11 42.67
CA SER A 265 -11.34 -24.36 43.85
C SER A 265 -11.71 -23.47 45.02
N LEU A 266 -12.04 -22.20 44.80
CA LEU A 266 -12.50 -21.27 45.83
C LEU A 266 -13.78 -21.77 46.50
N GLN A 267 -14.77 -22.18 45.72
CA GLN A 267 -16.04 -22.71 46.18
C GLN A 267 -15.82 -23.94 47.08
N LEU A 268 -14.99 -24.91 46.65
CA LEU A 268 -14.63 -26.08 47.46
C LEU A 268 -13.86 -25.72 48.74
N ASN A 269 -13.01 -24.68 48.71
CA ASN A 269 -12.28 -24.23 49.88
C ASN A 269 -13.20 -23.56 50.90
N ILE A 270 -14.20 -22.80 50.45
CA ILE A 270 -15.24 -22.22 51.33
C ILE A 270 -16.05 -23.33 51.98
N GLU A 271 -16.56 -24.31 51.22
CA GLU A 271 -17.30 -25.46 51.75
C GLU A 271 -16.51 -26.27 52.79
N ARG A 272 -15.20 -26.37 52.59
CA ARG A 272 -14.27 -27.10 53.49
C ARG A 272 -13.66 -26.24 54.58
N GLN A 273 -14.09 -25.00 54.74
CA GLN A 273 -13.55 -24.02 55.71
C GLN A 273 -12.01 -23.87 55.66
N LYS A 274 -11.42 -24.02 54.47
CA LYS A 274 -9.99 -23.84 54.26
C LYS A 274 -9.66 -22.35 53.98
N ASN A 275 -8.37 -22.00 54.19
CA ASN A 275 -7.91 -20.65 53.85
C ASN A 275 -8.09 -20.36 52.37
N VAL A 276 -8.92 -19.38 52.02
CA VAL A 276 -9.25 -18.95 50.65
C VAL A 276 -8.27 -17.92 50.10
N HIS A 277 -7.50 -17.26 50.95
CA HIS A 277 -6.61 -16.15 50.58
C HIS A 277 -5.58 -16.49 49.47
N PRO A 278 -4.93 -17.67 49.46
CA PRO A 278 -4.02 -18.06 48.39
C PRO A 278 -4.72 -18.21 47.04
N THR A 279 -5.98 -18.70 47.04
CA THR A 279 -6.78 -18.86 45.82
C THR A 279 -7.22 -17.51 45.26
N LEU A 280 -7.69 -16.60 46.13
CA LEU A 280 -8.04 -15.22 45.75
C LEU A 280 -6.85 -14.45 45.18
N LYS A 281 -5.65 -14.59 45.79
CA LYS A 281 -4.43 -13.99 45.26
C LYS A 281 -4.10 -14.48 43.85
N LYS A 282 -4.23 -15.80 43.59
CA LYS A 282 -4.03 -16.38 42.24
C LYS A 282 -5.07 -15.90 41.23
N MET A 283 -6.33 -15.73 41.66
CA MET A 283 -7.39 -15.18 40.83
C MET A 283 -7.09 -13.73 40.46
N GLY A 284 -6.60 -12.90 41.39
CA GLY A 284 -6.19 -11.53 41.13
C GLY A 284 -5.09 -11.45 40.07
N VAL A 285 -4.06 -12.30 40.17
CA VAL A 285 -2.97 -12.36 39.17
C VAL A 285 -3.50 -12.77 37.77
N ALA A 286 -4.40 -13.75 37.73
CA ALA A 286 -4.99 -14.19 36.46
C ALA A 286 -5.87 -13.10 35.81
N LEU A 287 -6.60 -12.34 36.63
CA LEU A 287 -7.43 -11.21 36.17
C LEU A 287 -6.54 -10.07 35.63
N GLU A 288 -5.50 -9.69 36.38
CA GLU A 288 -4.54 -8.64 35.93
C GLU A 288 -3.84 -9.01 34.60
N SER A 289 -3.50 -10.31 34.45
CA SER A 289 -2.97 -10.81 33.17
C SER A 289 -3.98 -10.68 32.04
N LEU A 290 -5.26 -11.00 32.29
CA LEU A 290 -6.34 -10.86 31.31
C LEU A 290 -6.57 -9.38 30.89
N GLU A 291 -6.59 -8.47 31.87
CA GLU A 291 -6.73 -7.04 31.64
C GLU A 291 -5.59 -6.50 30.77
N THR A 292 -4.35 -6.87 31.11
CA THR A 292 -3.17 -6.47 30.34
C THR A 292 -3.25 -6.94 28.89
N LEU A 293 -3.68 -8.18 28.66
CA LEU A 293 -3.88 -8.73 27.31
C LEU A 293 -4.95 -7.98 26.55
N PHE A 294 -6.09 -7.73 27.18
CA PHE A 294 -7.22 -7.03 26.56
C PHE A 294 -6.83 -5.60 26.13
N VAL A 295 -6.17 -4.86 27.03
CA VAL A 295 -5.65 -3.52 26.72
C VAL A 295 -4.68 -3.57 25.53
N ASN A 296 -3.75 -4.52 25.52
CA ASN A 296 -2.78 -4.66 24.43
C ASN A 296 -3.44 -4.94 23.07
N VAL A 297 -4.46 -5.82 23.02
CA VAL A 297 -5.21 -6.14 21.80
C VAL A 297 -6.02 -4.93 21.31
N LEU A 298 -6.72 -4.22 22.21
CA LEU A 298 -7.47 -3.00 21.87
C LEU A 298 -6.54 -1.90 21.33
N ASP A 299 -5.37 -1.77 21.89
CA ASP A 299 -4.41 -0.76 21.47
C ASP A 299 -3.87 -1.02 20.07
N ILE A 300 -3.56 -2.29 19.74
CA ILE A 300 -3.18 -2.67 18.38
C ILE A 300 -4.31 -2.34 17.40
N ALA A 301 -5.57 -2.69 17.74
CA ALA A 301 -6.72 -2.39 16.91
C ALA A 301 -6.93 -0.87 16.69
N LYS A 302 -6.72 -0.05 17.75
CA LYS A 302 -6.75 1.42 17.63
C LYS A 302 -5.61 1.97 16.77
N LEU A 303 -4.40 1.44 16.92
CA LEU A 303 -3.24 1.83 16.12
C LEU A 303 -3.42 1.49 14.63
N GLU A 304 -4.00 0.33 14.31
CA GLU A 304 -4.31 -0.08 12.92
C GLU A 304 -5.41 0.76 12.27
N SER A 305 -6.41 1.21 13.04
CA SER A 305 -7.52 2.03 12.52
C SER A 305 -7.12 3.44 12.10
N GLY A 306 -5.91 3.89 12.44
CA GLY A 306 -5.40 5.23 12.10
C GLY A 306 -6.11 6.40 12.82
N LYS A 307 -7.11 6.14 13.67
CA LYS A 307 -8.03 7.14 14.23
C LYS A 307 -7.54 7.85 15.51
N SER A 308 -6.40 7.47 16.08
CA SER A 308 -5.87 8.19 17.25
C SER A 308 -5.01 9.36 16.80
N ASN A 309 -5.34 10.57 17.18
CA ASN A 309 -4.48 11.73 17.01
C ASN A 309 -3.31 11.65 18.01
N VAL A 310 -2.11 12.03 17.58
CA VAL A 310 -0.96 12.22 18.44
C VAL A 310 -1.02 13.65 18.99
N GLU A 311 -1.08 13.80 20.30
CA GLU A 311 -1.11 15.11 20.98
C GLU A 311 0.30 15.44 21.50
N VAL A 312 1.08 16.10 20.65
CA VAL A 312 2.45 16.48 21.00
C VAL A 312 2.42 17.68 21.97
N GLU A 313 2.91 17.47 23.17
CA GLU A 313 2.98 18.45 24.25
C GLU A 313 4.39 18.53 24.84
N THR A 314 4.60 19.48 25.75
CA THR A 314 5.86 19.59 26.50
C THR A 314 5.75 18.78 27.78
N VAL A 315 6.50 17.68 27.88
CA VAL A 315 6.47 16.71 28.97
C VAL A 315 7.70 16.89 29.85
N SER A 316 7.52 17.00 31.17
CA SER A 316 8.61 17.00 32.15
C SER A 316 9.19 15.60 32.33
N ALA A 317 10.44 15.38 31.95
CA ALA A 317 11.12 14.11 32.14
C ALA A 317 11.25 13.71 33.64
N PRO A 318 11.60 14.62 34.58
CA PRO A 318 11.60 14.31 36.01
C PRO A 318 10.26 13.77 36.50
N VAL A 319 9.16 14.45 36.21
CA VAL A 319 7.81 14.05 36.67
C VAL A 319 7.42 12.68 36.12
N LEU A 320 7.68 12.45 34.85
CA LEU A 320 7.40 11.16 34.21
C LEU A 320 8.23 10.01 34.84
N PHE A 321 9.52 10.26 35.09
CA PHE A 321 10.42 9.24 35.62
C PHE A 321 10.15 8.96 37.09
N ASP A 322 9.83 9.97 37.88
CA ASP A 322 9.45 9.83 39.30
C ASP A 322 8.20 8.94 39.44
N LYS A 323 7.19 9.21 38.60
CA LYS A 323 5.98 8.37 38.52
C LYS A 323 6.30 6.91 38.19
N LEU A 324 7.19 6.66 37.22
CA LEU A 324 7.59 5.32 36.84
C LEU A 324 8.46 4.65 37.91
N GLU A 325 9.33 5.38 38.58
CA GLU A 325 10.14 4.89 39.69
C GLU A 325 9.25 4.35 40.83
N HIS A 326 8.32 5.18 41.31
CA HIS A 326 7.37 4.79 42.34
C HIS A 326 6.52 3.55 41.97
N GLU A 327 6.16 3.43 40.70
CA GLU A 327 5.38 2.29 40.21
C GLU A 327 6.18 0.98 40.18
N PHE A 328 7.43 1.03 39.71
CA PHE A 328 8.23 -0.18 39.48
C PHE A 328 9.17 -0.56 40.64
N GLU A 329 9.44 0.34 41.57
CA GLU A 329 10.31 0.07 42.74
C GLU A 329 9.83 -1.11 43.60
N PRO A 330 8.51 -1.25 43.96
CA PRO A 330 8.04 -2.41 44.72
C PRO A 330 8.23 -3.73 43.98
N LEU A 331 8.05 -3.72 42.66
CA LEU A 331 8.20 -4.89 41.80
C LEU A 331 9.68 -5.32 41.74
N ALA A 332 10.58 -4.36 41.50
CA ALA A 332 12.02 -4.62 41.47
C ALA A 332 12.53 -5.13 42.85
N THR A 333 12.08 -4.48 43.92
CA THR A 333 12.45 -4.87 45.31
C THR A 333 11.96 -6.28 45.66
N SER A 334 10.73 -6.66 45.23
CA SER A 334 10.20 -8.00 45.44
C SER A 334 11.02 -9.10 44.75
N LYS A 335 11.71 -8.75 43.66
CA LYS A 335 12.66 -9.62 42.94
C LYS A 335 14.11 -9.49 43.42
N GLY A 336 14.42 -8.61 44.38
CA GLY A 336 15.77 -8.35 44.85
C GLY A 336 16.66 -7.58 43.86
N LEU A 337 16.07 -6.92 42.86
CA LEU A 337 16.76 -6.17 41.84
C LEU A 337 17.03 -4.72 42.26
N LYS A 338 18.16 -4.14 41.78
CA LYS A 338 18.47 -2.73 41.99
C LYS A 338 17.83 -1.94 40.85
N LEU A 339 16.84 -1.10 41.15
CA LEU A 339 16.24 -0.18 40.19
C LEU A 339 16.85 1.21 40.42
N LYS A 340 17.27 1.90 39.35
CA LYS A 340 17.83 3.24 39.41
C LYS A 340 17.35 4.10 38.26
N PHE A 341 16.91 5.31 38.56
CA PHE A 341 16.61 6.35 37.57
C PHE A 341 17.67 7.44 37.63
N ARG A 342 18.06 7.92 36.44
CA ARG A 342 18.96 9.08 36.28
C ARG A 342 18.33 10.06 35.31
N THR A 343 17.73 11.10 35.84
CA THR A 343 16.94 12.07 35.10
C THR A 343 17.51 13.47 35.29
N PRO A 344 18.10 14.08 34.28
CA PRO A 344 18.35 15.51 34.28
C PRO A 344 17.04 16.30 34.14
N ASP A 345 17.02 17.55 34.56
CA ASP A 345 15.87 18.45 34.42
C ASP A 345 15.71 18.85 32.95
N LEU A 346 14.93 18.05 32.22
CA LEU A 346 14.72 18.18 30.77
C LEU A 346 13.23 18.17 30.44
N MET A 347 12.87 19.00 29.46
CA MET A 347 11.54 19.01 28.85
C MET A 347 11.57 18.29 27.50
N LEU A 348 10.64 17.37 27.27
CA LEU A 348 10.52 16.55 26.09
C LEU A 348 9.38 17.05 25.23
N GLN A 349 9.55 17.01 23.89
CA GLN A 349 8.48 17.34 22.95
C GLN A 349 7.88 16.06 22.40
N THR A 350 6.77 15.60 22.98
CA THR A 350 6.17 14.31 22.65
C THR A 350 4.75 14.19 23.21
N ASP A 351 4.05 13.11 22.87
CA ASP A 351 2.82 12.72 23.54
C ASP A 351 3.18 11.98 24.85
N GLY A 352 2.83 12.59 25.99
CA GLY A 352 3.21 12.12 27.31
C GLY A 352 2.65 10.74 27.64
N LEU A 353 1.41 10.47 27.26
CA LEU A 353 0.74 9.17 27.50
C LEU A 353 1.37 8.04 26.69
N LEU A 354 1.67 8.32 25.42
CA LEU A 354 2.29 7.33 24.54
C LEU A 354 3.75 7.06 24.94
N LEU A 355 4.50 8.09 25.35
CA LEU A 355 5.86 7.94 25.86
C LEU A 355 5.88 7.13 27.17
N GLU A 356 5.01 7.47 28.12
CA GLU A 356 4.87 6.70 29.38
C GLU A 356 4.63 5.22 29.09
N ARG A 357 3.77 4.91 28.13
CA ARG A 357 3.45 3.56 27.73
C ARG A 357 4.64 2.82 27.09
N ILE A 358 5.43 3.49 26.25
CA ILE A 358 6.68 2.94 25.71
C ILE A 358 7.62 2.57 26.85
N LEU A 359 7.85 3.49 27.80
CA LEU A 359 8.75 3.28 28.91
C LEU A 359 8.28 2.18 29.86
N ARG A 360 6.98 2.12 30.19
CA ARG A 360 6.38 1.01 30.98
C ARG A 360 6.68 -0.36 30.36
N ASN A 361 6.48 -0.50 29.05
CA ASN A 361 6.78 -1.76 28.37
C ASN A 361 8.26 -2.13 28.43
N LEU A 362 9.15 -1.18 28.22
CA LEU A 362 10.59 -1.41 28.26
C LEU A 362 11.09 -1.73 29.68
N ILE A 363 10.62 -0.99 30.71
CA ILE A 363 11.00 -1.20 32.12
C ILE A 363 10.43 -2.53 32.64
N SER A 364 9.17 -2.83 32.35
CA SER A 364 8.55 -4.10 32.70
C SER A 364 9.31 -5.29 32.10
N ASN A 365 9.70 -5.21 30.82
CA ASN A 365 10.52 -6.24 30.20
C ASN A 365 11.91 -6.36 30.85
N ALA A 366 12.57 -5.26 31.16
CA ALA A 366 13.87 -5.24 31.82
C ALA A 366 13.82 -5.94 33.18
N ILE A 367 12.83 -5.63 34.04
CA ILE A 367 12.62 -6.27 35.33
C ILE A 367 12.26 -7.76 35.17
N LYS A 368 11.43 -8.08 34.18
CA LYS A 368 10.97 -9.44 33.90
C LYS A 368 12.11 -10.37 33.52
N TYR A 369 13.01 -9.93 32.64
CA TYR A 369 14.09 -10.73 32.08
C TYR A 369 15.42 -10.60 32.81
N THR A 370 15.44 -9.90 33.97
CA THR A 370 16.58 -9.85 34.89
C THR A 370 16.26 -10.67 36.14
N ASP A 371 17.11 -11.65 36.46
CA ASP A 371 16.97 -12.46 37.63
C ASP A 371 17.89 -11.97 38.77
N GLU A 372 19.08 -11.49 38.45
CA GLU A 372 20.04 -10.93 39.40
C GLU A 372 20.67 -9.63 38.83
N GLY A 373 21.02 -8.70 39.71
CA GLY A 373 21.63 -7.44 39.34
C GLY A 373 20.66 -6.26 39.38
N GLY A 374 20.38 -5.62 38.23
CA GLY A 374 19.51 -4.44 38.24
C GLY A 374 19.15 -3.86 36.89
N VAL A 375 18.30 -2.83 36.95
CA VAL A 375 17.80 -2.05 35.81
C VAL A 375 18.15 -0.59 36.04
N LEU A 376 18.69 0.07 34.99
CA LEU A 376 19.03 1.49 35.00
C LEU A 376 18.29 2.20 33.88
N ILE A 377 17.50 3.20 34.24
CA ILE A 377 16.85 4.10 33.29
C ILE A 377 17.60 5.43 33.30
N GLY A 378 18.06 5.87 32.14
CA GLY A 378 18.82 7.11 32.00
C GLY A 378 18.30 7.99 30.87
N CYS A 379 18.32 9.31 31.11
CA CYS A 379 17.97 10.30 30.13
C CYS A 379 19.14 11.27 29.96
N ARG A 380 19.51 11.61 28.71
CA ARG A 380 20.55 12.60 28.43
C ARG A 380 20.31 13.36 27.13
N PRO A 381 20.60 14.68 27.09
CA PRO A 381 20.50 15.45 25.86
C PRO A 381 21.63 15.10 24.88
N LEU A 382 21.32 15.14 23.60
CA LEU A 382 22.25 15.07 22.48
C LEU A 382 22.45 16.52 21.95
N THR A 383 23.51 17.17 22.40
CA THR A 383 23.76 18.59 22.14
C THR A 383 23.92 18.95 20.66
N GLN A 384 24.21 17.97 19.79
CA GLN A 384 24.46 18.20 18.36
C GLN A 384 23.17 18.15 17.51
N THR A 385 22.12 17.42 17.95
CA THR A 385 20.90 17.19 17.17
C THR A 385 19.66 17.84 17.73
N GLY A 386 19.71 18.41 18.95
CA GLY A 386 18.53 18.94 19.64
C GLY A 386 17.57 17.83 20.09
N GLU A 387 18.06 16.64 20.28
CA GLU A 387 17.31 15.46 20.70
C GLU A 387 17.70 15.02 22.11
N VAL A 388 16.88 14.15 22.67
CA VAL A 388 17.12 13.48 23.94
C VAL A 388 17.23 11.98 23.69
N LYS A 389 18.19 11.37 24.37
CA LYS A 389 18.37 9.91 24.40
C LYS A 389 17.91 9.36 25.74
N ILE A 390 16.83 8.56 25.72
CA ILE A 390 16.38 7.77 26.88
C ILE A 390 16.88 6.34 26.69
N GLN A 391 17.48 5.77 27.74
CA GLN A 391 18.02 4.41 27.74
C GLN A 391 17.44 3.60 28.89
N VAL A 392 16.92 2.41 28.57
CA VAL A 392 16.56 1.38 29.56
C VAL A 392 17.60 0.27 29.42
N MET A 393 18.38 0.07 30.48
CA MET A 393 19.50 -0.89 30.54
C MET A 393 19.21 -1.94 31.60
N ASP A 394 19.34 -3.21 31.23
CA ASP A 394 19.19 -4.34 32.13
C ASP A 394 20.47 -5.20 32.14
N THR A 395 20.64 -5.95 33.24
CA THR A 395 21.72 -6.94 33.38
C THR A 395 21.20 -8.37 33.24
N GLY A 396 20.12 -8.55 32.50
CA GLY A 396 19.43 -9.83 32.35
C GLY A 396 20.07 -10.80 31.38
N ILE A 397 19.27 -11.75 30.91
CA ILE A 397 19.71 -12.83 29.99
C ILE A 397 20.22 -12.34 28.65
N GLY A 398 19.90 -11.11 28.25
CA GLY A 398 20.25 -10.59 26.93
C GLY A 398 19.54 -11.29 25.77
N ILE A 399 19.83 -10.83 24.55
CA ILE A 399 19.21 -11.27 23.31
C ILE A 399 20.31 -11.65 22.31
N ALA A 400 20.17 -12.80 21.67
CA ALA A 400 21.11 -13.24 20.64
C ALA A 400 21.01 -12.37 19.38
N SER A 401 22.15 -12.10 18.71
CA SER A 401 22.24 -11.15 17.59
C SER A 401 21.31 -11.52 16.42
N ASN A 402 21.10 -12.81 16.14
CA ASN A 402 20.19 -13.30 15.09
C ASN A 402 18.72 -13.11 15.42
N GLN A 403 18.37 -12.68 16.62
CA GLN A 403 17.00 -12.47 17.07
C GLN A 403 16.62 -10.98 17.19
N LEU A 404 17.62 -10.08 17.20
CA LEU A 404 17.41 -8.65 17.38
C LEU A 404 16.45 -8.01 16.37
N THR A 405 16.40 -8.55 15.16
CA THR A 405 15.49 -8.08 14.12
C THR A 405 14.03 -8.49 14.40
N ASN A 406 13.83 -9.67 14.98
CA ASN A 406 12.51 -10.28 15.12
C ASN A 406 11.82 -9.91 16.44
N ILE A 407 12.53 -9.39 17.44
CA ILE A 407 11.95 -9.07 18.77
C ILE A 407 10.85 -8.00 18.72
N PHE A 408 10.75 -7.24 17.61
CA PHE A 408 9.70 -6.25 17.40
C PHE A 408 8.52 -6.79 16.57
N GLU A 409 8.58 -8.05 16.12
CA GLU A 409 7.48 -8.71 15.44
C GLU A 409 6.38 -9.11 16.44
N ASP A 410 5.13 -9.10 15.97
CA ASP A 410 3.98 -9.49 16.78
C ASP A 410 4.11 -10.95 17.24
N PHE A 411 3.86 -11.19 18.53
CA PHE A 411 3.92 -12.52 19.19
C PHE A 411 5.27 -13.21 19.15
N TYR A 412 6.32 -12.51 18.72
CA TYR A 412 7.64 -13.08 18.75
C TYR A 412 8.15 -13.21 20.19
N GLN A 413 8.56 -14.42 20.53
CA GLN A 413 9.24 -14.72 21.79
C GLN A 413 10.53 -15.46 21.49
N VAL A 414 11.59 -15.09 22.17
CA VAL A 414 12.87 -15.79 22.07
C VAL A 414 12.67 -17.23 22.57
N PRO A 415 12.97 -18.27 21.78
CA PRO A 415 12.85 -19.66 22.21
C PRO A 415 13.75 -19.92 23.42
N VAL A 416 13.17 -20.21 24.57
CA VAL A 416 13.87 -20.60 25.81
C VAL A 416 13.54 -22.07 26.10
N ALA A 417 14.43 -22.80 26.80
CA ALA A 417 14.20 -24.19 27.15
C ALA A 417 12.87 -24.36 27.91
N ALA A 418 12.18 -25.48 27.70
CA ALA A 418 10.80 -25.71 28.16
C ALA A 418 10.56 -25.55 29.66
N THR A 419 11.63 -25.57 30.46
CA THR A 419 11.62 -25.38 31.94
C THR A 419 11.60 -23.91 32.37
N GLU A 420 11.86 -22.96 31.45
CA GLU A 420 12.00 -21.53 31.77
C GLU A 420 10.96 -20.67 31.03
N ARG A 421 9.77 -21.20 30.71
CA ARG A 421 8.70 -20.41 30.07
C ARG A 421 8.33 -19.22 30.96
N ARG A 422 8.83 -18.05 30.62
CA ARG A 422 8.44 -16.78 31.25
C ARG A 422 7.14 -16.28 30.62
N GLU A 423 6.20 -15.92 31.47
CA GLU A 423 4.87 -15.43 31.09
C GLU A 423 4.98 -14.19 30.20
N GLY A 424 4.19 -14.13 29.14
CA GLY A 424 4.05 -12.94 28.25
C GLY A 424 3.55 -13.33 26.88
N VAL A 425 2.97 -12.38 26.16
CA VAL A 425 2.28 -12.58 24.88
C VAL A 425 3.17 -12.27 23.68
N GLY A 426 4.33 -11.64 23.89
CA GLY A 426 5.19 -11.18 22.81
C GLY A 426 4.68 -9.94 22.07
N LEU A 427 3.74 -9.19 22.67
CA LEU A 427 3.18 -7.96 22.06
C LEU A 427 3.87 -6.67 22.53
N GLY A 428 4.54 -6.69 23.69
CA GLY A 428 5.07 -5.47 24.30
C GLY A 428 6.03 -4.69 23.42
N LEU A 429 7.04 -5.35 22.83
CA LEU A 429 8.02 -4.69 21.95
C LEU A 429 7.43 -4.32 20.59
N ALA A 430 6.49 -5.10 20.06
CA ALA A 430 5.76 -4.75 18.85
C ALA A 430 4.93 -3.47 19.02
N ILE A 431 4.26 -3.33 20.18
CA ILE A 431 3.55 -2.09 20.57
C ILE A 431 4.53 -0.93 20.68
N VAL A 432 5.67 -1.12 21.35
CA VAL A 432 6.73 -0.11 21.46
C VAL A 432 7.15 0.38 20.07
N LYS A 433 7.44 -0.53 19.13
CA LYS A 433 7.85 -0.16 17.77
C LYS A 433 6.79 0.68 17.06
N ARG A 434 5.51 0.25 17.10
CA ARG A 434 4.40 0.99 16.48
C ARG A 434 4.18 2.37 17.10
N LEU A 435 4.28 2.50 18.42
CA LEU A 435 4.16 3.78 19.10
C LEU A 435 5.32 4.72 18.74
N VAL A 436 6.54 4.21 18.71
CA VAL A 436 7.74 4.95 18.32
C VAL A 436 7.63 5.47 16.90
N ASP A 437 7.23 4.61 15.95
CA ASP A 437 7.03 4.97 14.55
C ASP A 437 5.93 6.03 14.39
N ARG A 438 4.85 5.92 15.17
CA ARG A 438 3.74 6.86 15.16
C ARG A 438 4.12 8.25 15.71
N LEU A 439 4.96 8.28 16.74
CA LEU A 439 5.50 9.52 17.32
C LEU A 439 6.59 10.16 16.44
N GLY A 440 7.05 9.49 15.39
CA GLY A 440 8.19 9.90 14.58
C GLY A 440 9.52 9.83 15.34
N HIS A 441 9.59 9.01 16.39
CA HIS A 441 10.78 8.79 17.19
C HIS A 441 11.60 7.63 16.63
N SER A 442 12.80 7.38 17.20
CA SER A 442 13.61 6.23 16.83
C SER A 442 13.93 5.35 18.04
N ILE A 443 13.92 4.04 17.84
CA ILE A 443 14.33 3.05 18.83
C ILE A 443 15.45 2.17 18.28
N ASN A 444 16.45 1.93 19.13
CA ASN A 444 17.56 1.02 18.85
C ASN A 444 17.78 0.08 20.03
N VAL A 445 18.25 -1.14 19.75
CA VAL A 445 18.57 -2.14 20.76
C VAL A 445 20.00 -2.64 20.58
N GLN A 446 20.73 -2.72 21.70
CA GLN A 446 22.03 -3.35 21.81
C GLN A 446 21.94 -4.39 22.90
N SER A 447 22.26 -5.64 22.60
CA SER A 447 22.18 -6.71 23.56
C SER A 447 23.26 -7.76 23.33
N GLN A 448 23.69 -8.37 24.41
CA GLN A 448 24.61 -9.50 24.39
C GLN A 448 24.09 -10.59 25.34
N LEU A 449 24.04 -11.83 24.84
CA LEU A 449 23.57 -12.97 25.62
C LEU A 449 24.31 -13.07 26.96
N ASN A 450 23.58 -13.25 28.06
CA ASN A 450 24.07 -13.30 29.44
C ASN A 450 24.77 -12.03 29.95
N ARG A 451 24.58 -10.88 29.29
CA ARG A 451 25.11 -9.58 29.74
C ARG A 451 24.05 -8.49 29.86
N GLY A 452 22.86 -8.77 29.34
CA GLY A 452 21.76 -7.84 29.36
C GLY A 452 21.52 -7.10 28.04
N SER A 453 20.59 -6.15 28.10
CA SER A 453 20.16 -5.38 26.94
C SER A 453 20.11 -3.88 27.23
N ILE A 454 20.26 -3.08 26.19
CA ILE A 454 20.13 -1.62 26.22
C ILE A 454 19.15 -1.22 25.13
N PHE A 455 17.97 -0.80 25.51
CA PHE A 455 17.01 -0.16 24.62
C PHE A 455 17.21 1.34 24.64
N THR A 456 17.35 1.94 23.49
CA THR A 456 17.64 3.36 23.32
C THR A 456 16.53 4.01 22.50
N LEU A 457 15.82 4.97 23.10
CA LEU A 457 14.81 5.80 22.47
C LEU A 457 15.40 7.20 22.21
N GLN A 458 15.19 7.76 21.01
CA GLN A 458 15.60 9.13 20.68
C GLN A 458 14.34 9.91 20.29
N LEU A 459 14.19 11.11 20.84
CA LEU A 459 13.05 11.99 20.66
C LEU A 459 13.46 13.46 20.77
N PRO A 460 12.67 14.42 20.25
CA PRO A 460 12.99 15.83 20.27
C PRO A 460 13.04 16.40 21.69
N LEU A 461 14.02 17.29 21.95
CA LEU A 461 14.09 18.11 23.15
C LEU A 461 13.18 19.32 22.98
N SER A 462 12.40 19.67 24.02
CA SER A 462 11.64 20.92 24.01
C SER A 462 12.56 22.14 24.21
N ALA A 463 12.27 23.21 23.50
CA ALA A 463 12.97 24.49 23.68
C ALA A 463 12.54 25.26 24.96
N GLN A 464 11.48 24.82 25.64
CA GLN A 464 10.97 25.47 26.86
C GLN A 464 11.70 24.95 28.11
N THR A 465 12.09 25.89 28.97
CA THR A 465 12.94 25.66 30.15
C THR A 465 12.17 25.86 31.46
N LYS A 466 11.24 25.06 31.82
CA LYS A 466 10.48 24.94 33.07
C LYS A 466 8.97 25.14 32.96
N ILE A 467 8.25 24.17 33.44
CA ILE A 467 6.89 24.30 33.98
C ILE A 467 7.05 24.19 35.51
N GLU A 468 6.43 25.09 36.27
CA GLU A 468 6.40 24.98 37.74
C GLU A 468 5.73 23.68 38.16
N PRO A 469 6.28 22.99 39.18
CA PRO A 469 5.70 21.73 39.65
C PRO A 469 4.33 22.00 40.28
N VAL A 470 3.32 21.25 39.81
CA VAL A 470 2.05 21.11 40.52
C VAL A 470 2.33 20.12 41.66
N ASP A 471 2.20 20.55 42.88
CA ASP A 471 2.37 19.75 44.08
C ASP A 471 1.47 18.50 44.03
N VAL A 472 2.09 17.34 44.03
CA VAL A 472 1.40 16.04 44.18
C VAL A 472 1.46 15.68 45.66
N GLU A 473 0.32 15.71 46.34
CA GLU A 473 0.17 15.36 47.76
C GLU A 473 0.53 13.93 48.08
N GLU A 474 1.10 13.76 49.30
CA GLU A 474 1.61 12.50 49.87
C GLU A 474 0.53 11.40 50.09
N PRO A 475 0.91 10.11 50.10
CA PRO A 475 -0.02 8.99 50.33
C PRO A 475 -0.48 8.96 51.79
N ILE A 476 -1.78 8.97 51.98
CA ILE A 476 -2.48 8.95 53.27
C ILE A 476 -2.35 7.60 53.95
N LYS A 477 -1.95 7.60 55.23
CA LYS A 477 -1.86 6.40 56.12
C LYS A 477 -3.25 5.76 56.32
N ALA A 478 -3.30 4.42 56.36
CA ALA A 478 -4.49 3.61 56.52
C ALA A 478 -5.22 3.92 57.86
N SER A 479 -6.28 4.70 57.80
CA SER A 479 -7.34 4.79 58.81
C SER A 479 -8.50 3.86 58.45
N THR A 480 -9.29 3.44 59.43
CA THR A 480 -10.50 2.62 59.22
C THR A 480 -11.47 3.33 58.25
N PHE A 481 -11.48 2.86 56.98
CA PHE A 481 -12.32 3.44 55.94
C PHE A 481 -13.76 2.95 56.13
N SER A 482 -14.70 3.85 56.39
CA SER A 482 -16.14 3.56 56.48
C SER A 482 -16.92 4.71 55.83
N LEU A 483 -17.93 4.40 55.05
CA LEU A 483 -18.82 5.32 54.38
C LEU A 483 -20.26 5.26 54.94
N ALA A 484 -20.42 4.90 56.22
CA ALA A 484 -21.73 4.64 56.83
C ALA A 484 -22.70 5.83 56.75
N ASP A 485 -22.20 7.04 56.73
CA ASP A 485 -23.01 8.26 56.69
C ASP A 485 -23.25 8.82 55.29
N TYR A 486 -22.65 8.21 54.27
CA TYR A 486 -22.67 8.71 52.88
C TYR A 486 -23.59 7.92 51.97
N SER A 487 -24.29 8.65 51.11
CA SER A 487 -25.17 8.11 50.06
C SER A 487 -24.51 8.24 48.68
N ILE A 488 -24.37 7.13 47.97
CA ILE A 488 -23.72 7.10 46.64
C ILE A 488 -24.74 6.66 45.58
N LEU A 489 -24.90 7.46 44.53
CA LEU A 489 -25.70 7.13 43.37
C LEU A 489 -24.84 6.41 42.33
N VAL A 490 -25.25 5.21 41.91
CA VAL A 490 -24.59 4.40 40.88
C VAL A 490 -25.49 4.28 39.68
N VAL A 491 -24.99 4.65 38.51
CA VAL A 491 -25.71 4.68 37.23
C VAL A 491 -24.89 3.95 36.15
N ASP A 492 -25.39 2.80 35.71
CA ASP A 492 -24.78 1.99 34.63
C ASP A 492 -25.90 1.15 33.99
N ASP A 493 -25.89 0.96 32.68
CA ASP A 493 -26.91 0.19 31.95
C ASP A 493 -26.72 -1.34 32.10
N ASP A 494 -25.59 -1.78 32.60
CA ASP A 494 -25.30 -3.18 32.90
C ASP A 494 -25.65 -3.51 34.38
N GLN A 495 -26.73 -4.28 34.58
CA GLN A 495 -27.18 -4.70 35.89
C GLN A 495 -26.07 -5.43 36.69
N MET A 496 -25.20 -6.21 36.03
CA MET A 496 -24.12 -6.97 36.68
C MET A 496 -23.05 -6.03 37.24
N VAL A 497 -22.76 -4.94 36.53
CA VAL A 497 -21.83 -3.89 36.97
C VAL A 497 -22.43 -3.13 38.16
N VAL A 498 -23.69 -2.75 38.07
CA VAL A 498 -24.42 -2.09 39.18
C VAL A 498 -24.40 -2.96 40.44
N ASP A 499 -24.72 -4.25 40.33
CA ASP A 499 -24.71 -5.19 41.49
C ASP A 499 -23.30 -5.36 42.08
N ALA A 500 -22.27 -5.43 41.25
CA ALA A 500 -20.89 -5.53 41.70
C ALA A 500 -20.42 -4.27 42.46
N ILE A 501 -20.70 -3.09 41.91
CA ILE A 501 -20.36 -1.79 42.54
C ILE A 501 -21.17 -1.63 43.85
N LYS A 502 -22.45 -1.96 43.82
CA LYS A 502 -23.32 -1.92 45.00
C LYS A 502 -22.82 -2.82 46.11
N SER A 503 -22.41 -4.06 45.80
CA SER A 503 -21.83 -4.99 46.79
C SER A 503 -20.57 -4.40 47.41
N LEU A 504 -19.64 -3.91 46.55
CA LEU A 504 -18.38 -3.31 47.01
C LEU A 504 -18.60 -2.09 47.91
N LEU A 505 -19.50 -1.18 47.54
CA LEU A 505 -19.80 0.01 48.32
C LEU A 505 -20.54 -0.33 49.62
N SER A 506 -21.40 -1.37 49.61
CA SER A 506 -22.08 -1.88 50.80
C SER A 506 -21.10 -2.50 51.81
N ASP A 507 -20.06 -3.18 51.34
CA ASP A 507 -18.97 -3.69 52.20
C ASP A 507 -18.18 -2.53 52.86
N TRP A 508 -18.18 -1.34 52.26
CA TRP A 508 -17.66 -0.10 52.86
C TRP A 508 -18.71 0.66 53.68
N HIS A 509 -19.87 0.06 53.88
CA HIS A 509 -21.01 0.58 54.66
C HIS A 509 -21.75 1.77 54.06
N ALA A 510 -21.54 2.11 52.77
CA ALA A 510 -22.23 3.20 52.12
C ALA A 510 -23.72 2.90 51.87
N LYS A 511 -24.54 3.93 51.85
CA LYS A 511 -25.93 3.85 51.35
C LYS A 511 -25.88 3.97 49.84
N VAL A 512 -26.30 2.91 49.15
CA VAL A 512 -26.19 2.88 47.66
C VAL A 512 -27.58 2.97 47.04
N VAL A 513 -27.74 3.96 46.17
CA VAL A 513 -28.89 4.14 45.30
C VAL A 513 -28.48 3.82 43.87
N THR A 514 -29.29 3.08 43.14
CA THR A 514 -28.93 2.60 41.81
C THR A 514 -29.94 2.97 40.76
N ALA A 515 -29.49 3.19 39.52
CA ALA A 515 -30.35 3.35 38.33
C ALA A 515 -29.70 2.69 37.12
N ILE A 516 -30.48 1.91 36.34
CA ILE A 516 -30.00 1.19 35.15
C ILE A 516 -30.54 1.79 33.84
N SER A 517 -31.32 2.85 33.94
CA SER A 517 -31.83 3.59 32.78
C SER A 517 -32.12 5.04 33.14
N SER A 518 -32.18 5.91 32.13
CA SER A 518 -32.58 7.32 32.32
C SER A 518 -33.96 7.47 32.95
N VAL A 519 -34.90 6.58 32.60
CA VAL A 519 -36.25 6.54 33.20
C VAL A 519 -36.19 6.17 34.68
N GLU A 520 -35.36 5.22 35.07
CA GLU A 520 -35.19 4.85 36.46
C GLU A 520 -34.45 5.93 37.25
N LEU A 521 -33.47 6.57 36.64
CA LEU A 521 -32.77 7.72 37.22
C LEU A 521 -33.77 8.84 37.60
N GLU A 522 -34.70 9.21 36.71
CA GLU A 522 -35.72 10.24 37.02
C GLU A 522 -36.62 9.82 38.20
N ARG A 523 -37.06 8.56 38.26
CA ARG A 523 -37.84 8.06 39.40
C ARG A 523 -37.03 8.11 40.70
N VAL A 524 -35.77 7.71 40.66
CA VAL A 524 -34.87 7.80 41.81
C VAL A 524 -34.74 9.23 42.29
N LEU A 525 -34.50 10.18 41.37
CA LEU A 525 -34.38 11.60 41.72
C LEU A 525 -35.67 12.21 42.30
N GLU A 526 -36.85 11.69 41.95
CA GLU A 526 -38.14 12.10 42.55
C GLU A 526 -38.34 11.54 43.99
N THR A 527 -37.73 10.39 44.29
CA THR A 527 -37.92 9.70 45.59
C THR A 527 -36.82 10.00 46.61
N LEU A 528 -35.70 10.62 46.18
CA LEU A 528 -34.63 10.97 47.07
C LEU A 528 -35.05 12.02 48.11
N SER A 529 -34.88 11.69 49.39
CA SER A 529 -35.12 12.60 50.51
C SER A 529 -33.99 13.60 50.76
N ALA A 530 -32.78 13.30 50.25
CA ALA A 530 -31.60 14.16 50.31
C ALA A 530 -30.72 13.90 49.06
N PRO A 531 -29.90 14.89 48.59
CA PRO A 531 -28.97 14.66 47.50
C PRO A 531 -27.94 13.59 47.84
N PRO A 532 -27.47 12.80 46.84
CA PRO A 532 -26.37 11.84 47.07
C PRO A 532 -25.08 12.63 47.29
N ASP A 533 -24.19 12.08 48.13
CA ASP A 533 -22.90 12.66 48.45
C ASP A 533 -21.86 12.45 47.32
N PHE A 534 -22.09 11.44 46.47
CA PHE A 534 -21.22 11.11 45.34
C PHE A 534 -22.00 10.40 44.21
N ILE A 535 -21.59 10.61 42.97
CA ILE A 535 -22.16 9.97 41.77
C ILE A 535 -21.08 9.08 41.15
N ILE A 536 -21.44 7.86 40.78
CA ILE A 536 -20.65 6.96 39.95
C ILE A 536 -21.50 6.65 38.73
N SER A 537 -21.05 7.05 37.52
CA SER A 537 -21.81 6.84 36.29
C SER A 537 -20.94 6.25 35.19
N ASP A 538 -21.49 5.29 34.42
CA ASP A 538 -20.88 4.93 33.14
C ASP A 538 -21.00 6.11 32.16
N PHE A 539 -19.93 6.34 31.38
CA PHE A 539 -19.93 7.38 30.35
C PHE A 539 -20.88 7.04 29.20
N GLN A 540 -20.89 5.77 28.77
CA GLN A 540 -21.74 5.28 27.67
C GLN A 540 -23.04 4.66 28.20
N PHE A 541 -23.78 5.42 28.99
CA PHE A 541 -24.96 4.93 29.68
C PHE A 541 -26.12 4.58 28.73
N GLU A 542 -26.48 5.48 27.80
CA GLU A 542 -27.48 5.25 26.74
C GLU A 542 -27.02 5.93 25.45
N PRO A 543 -27.49 5.53 24.26
CA PRO A 543 -27.05 6.10 22.99
C PRO A 543 -27.21 7.62 22.86
N SER A 544 -28.20 8.20 23.55
CA SER A 544 -28.49 9.63 23.54
C SER A 544 -28.31 10.33 24.89
N PHE A 545 -27.80 9.64 25.91
CA PHE A 545 -27.69 10.15 27.27
C PHE A 545 -26.40 9.62 27.93
N SER A 546 -25.37 10.45 27.95
CA SER A 546 -24.05 10.08 28.47
C SER A 546 -23.97 10.21 29.98
N GLY A 547 -22.91 9.62 30.59
CA GLY A 547 -22.61 9.80 32.01
C GLY A 547 -22.37 11.27 32.42
N ALA A 548 -21.92 12.11 31.49
CA ALA A 548 -21.83 13.55 31.72
C ALA A 548 -23.21 14.17 31.84
N ASP A 549 -24.15 13.76 30.99
CA ASP A 549 -25.55 14.18 31.05
C ASP A 549 -26.22 13.72 32.35
N VAL A 550 -25.89 12.50 32.84
CA VAL A 550 -26.31 12.00 34.15
C VAL A 550 -25.86 12.96 35.26
N VAL A 551 -24.57 13.30 35.31
CA VAL A 551 -24.03 14.22 36.33
C VAL A 551 -24.69 15.58 36.26
N GLN A 552 -24.84 16.13 35.06
CA GLN A 552 -25.50 17.42 34.86
C GLN A 552 -26.96 17.38 35.28
N ARG A 553 -27.70 16.34 34.90
CA ARG A 553 -29.09 16.14 35.24
C ARG A 553 -29.34 16.07 36.75
N VAL A 554 -28.51 15.31 37.46
CA VAL A 554 -28.57 15.20 38.94
C VAL A 554 -28.34 16.55 39.59
N ARG A 555 -27.30 17.30 39.16
CA ARG A 555 -26.96 18.63 39.67
C ARG A 555 -28.09 19.68 39.41
N GLU A 556 -28.63 19.69 38.21
CA GLU A 556 -29.75 20.59 37.85
C GLU A 556 -30.99 20.29 38.67
N ARG A 557 -31.35 19.01 38.82
CA ARG A 557 -32.56 18.60 39.55
C ARG A 557 -32.49 18.89 41.05
N LEU A 558 -31.31 18.69 41.64
CA LEU A 558 -31.10 18.83 43.09
C LEU A 558 -30.51 20.20 43.48
N SER A 559 -30.11 21.02 42.50
CA SER A 559 -29.44 22.33 42.70
C SER A 559 -28.20 22.29 43.60
N VAL A 560 -27.40 21.17 43.51
CA VAL A 560 -26.21 20.93 44.30
C VAL A 560 -25.09 20.40 43.42
N THR A 561 -23.85 20.91 43.59
CA THR A 561 -22.65 20.42 42.86
C THR A 561 -22.13 19.14 43.51
N VAL A 562 -22.77 18.00 43.23
CA VAL A 562 -22.35 16.70 43.75
C VAL A 562 -21.06 16.25 43.03
N PRO A 563 -20.00 15.79 43.73
CA PRO A 563 -18.82 15.22 43.10
C PRO A 563 -19.15 13.91 42.41
N ALA A 564 -18.43 13.63 41.29
CA ALA A 564 -18.76 12.48 40.45
C ALA A 564 -17.51 11.76 39.92
N ALA A 565 -17.67 10.44 39.72
CA ALA A 565 -16.76 9.63 38.92
C ALA A 565 -17.49 9.17 37.65
N VAL A 566 -16.98 9.53 36.49
CA VAL A 566 -17.45 9.06 35.20
C VAL A 566 -16.51 7.94 34.73
N ILE A 567 -17.06 6.76 34.52
CA ILE A 567 -16.31 5.55 34.16
C ILE A 567 -16.47 5.31 32.66
N THR A 568 -15.38 5.05 31.93
CA THR A 568 -15.43 4.86 30.48
C THR A 568 -14.53 3.72 30.01
N GLY A 569 -14.96 2.98 29.01
CA GLY A 569 -14.11 1.99 28.31
C GLY A 569 -13.09 2.62 27.37
N ASN A 570 -13.23 3.92 27.05
CA ASN A 570 -12.32 4.64 26.16
C ASN A 570 -12.24 6.12 26.56
N ALA A 571 -11.14 6.46 27.25
CA ALA A 571 -10.89 7.84 27.69
C ALA A 571 -10.84 8.85 26.53
N SER A 572 -10.44 8.43 25.32
CA SER A 572 -10.41 9.29 24.12
C SER A 572 -11.79 9.64 23.58
N LEU A 573 -12.86 8.97 24.01
CA LEU A 573 -14.23 9.31 23.62
C LEU A 573 -14.88 10.32 24.57
N VAL A 574 -14.26 10.60 25.70
CA VAL A 574 -14.76 11.60 26.65
C VAL A 574 -14.38 12.98 26.15
N PRO A 575 -15.35 13.83 25.83
CA PRO A 575 -15.04 15.19 25.37
C PRO A 575 -14.28 15.98 26.43
N PRO A 576 -13.33 16.87 26.05
CA PRO A 576 -12.50 17.63 27.00
C PRO A 576 -13.31 18.42 28.03
N HIS A 577 -14.48 18.91 27.67
CA HIS A 577 -15.35 19.66 28.59
C HIS A 577 -15.83 18.83 29.80
N VAL A 578 -15.93 17.50 29.65
CA VAL A 578 -16.35 16.61 30.77
C VAL A 578 -15.26 16.55 31.84
N SER A 579 -13.99 16.45 31.41
CA SER A 579 -12.85 16.49 32.34
C SER A 579 -12.64 17.86 32.98
N LEU A 580 -13.22 18.93 32.39
CA LEU A 580 -13.22 20.29 32.94
C LEU A 580 -14.45 20.62 33.79
N MET A 581 -15.41 19.68 33.89
CA MET A 581 -16.55 19.86 34.80
C MET A 581 -16.07 19.87 36.25
N GLU A 582 -16.58 20.81 37.01
CA GLU A 582 -16.23 20.96 38.42
C GLU A 582 -16.48 19.67 39.21
N ARG A 583 -15.49 19.19 39.98
CA ARG A 583 -15.53 18.00 40.82
C ARG A 583 -15.95 16.71 40.09
N VAL A 584 -15.57 16.57 38.81
CA VAL A 584 -15.77 15.35 38.02
C VAL A 584 -14.44 14.67 37.74
N HIS A 585 -14.35 13.38 38.07
CA HIS A 585 -13.18 12.55 37.83
C HIS A 585 -13.50 11.49 36.79
N VAL A 586 -12.62 11.34 35.78
CA VAL A 586 -12.80 10.35 34.71
C VAL A 586 -11.93 9.14 34.98
N PHE A 587 -12.52 7.94 34.96
CA PHE A 587 -11.85 6.65 35.13
C PHE A 587 -11.98 5.77 33.90
N ALA A 588 -10.91 5.10 33.54
CA ALA A 588 -10.97 4.06 32.51
C ALA A 588 -11.46 2.72 33.09
N LYS A 589 -12.35 2.02 32.40
CA LYS A 589 -12.69 0.61 32.67
C LYS A 589 -11.48 -0.27 32.31
N PRO A 590 -11.13 -1.27 33.15
CA PRO A 590 -11.76 -1.66 34.40
C PRO A 590 -11.34 -0.75 35.58
N VAL A 591 -12.28 -0.49 36.48
CA VAL A 591 -12.02 0.34 37.66
C VAL A 591 -11.39 -0.49 38.80
N ASN A 592 -10.20 -0.10 39.20
CA ASN A 592 -9.55 -0.73 40.35
C ASN A 592 -10.25 -0.30 41.66
N PRO A 593 -10.73 -1.24 42.48
CA PRO A 593 -11.39 -0.92 43.76
C PRO A 593 -10.57 -0.05 44.71
N ALA A 594 -9.23 -0.21 44.72
CA ALA A 594 -8.36 0.61 45.55
C ALA A 594 -8.32 2.08 45.10
N LYS A 595 -8.33 2.33 43.77
CA LYS A 595 -8.41 3.69 43.20
C LYS A 595 -9.76 4.34 43.47
N LEU A 596 -10.85 3.57 43.35
CA LEU A 596 -12.18 4.07 43.68
C LEU A 596 -12.28 4.43 45.17
N ARG A 597 -11.75 3.57 46.02
CA ARG A 597 -11.68 3.82 47.46
C ARG A 597 -10.89 5.10 47.80
N ALA A 598 -9.74 5.33 47.17
CA ALA A 598 -8.91 6.52 47.37
C ALA A 598 -9.67 7.80 46.94
N LEU A 599 -10.37 7.76 45.78
CA LEU A 599 -11.19 8.86 45.32
C LEU A 599 -12.33 9.22 46.26
N LEU A 600 -13.07 8.20 46.75
CA LEU A 600 -14.15 8.41 47.70
C LEU A 600 -13.63 8.96 49.03
N HIS A 601 -12.48 8.45 49.51
CA HIS A 601 -11.82 8.99 50.69
C HIS A 601 -11.47 10.47 50.54
N PHE A 602 -10.87 10.83 49.44
CA PHE A 602 -10.48 12.21 49.14
C PHE A 602 -11.70 13.14 49.09
N ASN A 603 -12.77 12.76 48.39
CA ASN A 603 -13.94 13.63 48.16
C ASN A 603 -14.89 13.67 49.35
N LEU A 604 -14.96 12.62 50.18
CA LEU A 604 -15.97 12.50 51.23
C LEU A 604 -15.39 12.63 52.64
N LEU A 605 -14.14 12.17 52.88
CA LEU A 605 -13.57 12.04 54.21
C LEU A 605 -12.41 13.00 54.49
N SER A 606 -11.92 13.77 53.49
CA SER A 606 -10.85 14.78 53.74
C SER A 606 -11.38 16.00 54.49
N PRO A 607 -10.69 16.50 55.51
CA PRO A 607 -11.16 17.56 56.38
C PRO A 607 -11.42 18.91 55.72
N GLU A 608 -10.80 19.15 54.55
CA GLU A 608 -10.90 20.43 53.81
C GLU A 608 -12.26 20.63 53.13
N ASN A 609 -13.04 19.58 52.88
CA ASN A 609 -14.34 19.69 52.24
C ASN A 609 -15.52 20.03 53.17
N HIS A 610 -15.29 20.12 54.47
CA HIS A 610 -16.31 20.50 55.46
C HIS A 610 -16.42 22.01 55.72
N LEU A 611 -15.56 22.83 55.11
CA LEU A 611 -15.52 24.30 55.37
C LEU A 611 -16.36 25.13 54.38
N GLU A 612 -16.98 24.58 53.36
CA GLU A 612 -17.82 25.33 52.40
C GLU A 612 -19.34 25.16 52.58
N THR A 613 -19.78 24.56 53.69
CA THR A 613 -21.22 24.42 54.01
C THR A 613 -21.55 25.03 55.37
N VAL A 614 -21.26 26.36 55.54
CA VAL A 614 -21.88 27.20 56.59
C VAL A 614 -22.27 28.54 55.99
#